data_273fa5a44fdd68b43cf1572d6d392246
#
_entry.id   273fa5a44fdd68b43cf1572d6d392246
#
_cell.length_a   1.000
_cell.length_b   1.000
_cell.length_c   1.000
_cell.angle_alpha   90.00
_cell.angle_beta   90.00
_cell.angle_gamma   90.00
#
_symmetry.space_group_name_H-M   'P 1'
#
loop_
_entity.id
_entity.type
_entity.pdbx_description
1 polymer ?
#
loop_
_entity_poly.entity_id
_entity_poly.type
_entity_poly.pdbx_seq_one_letter_code
_entity_poly.pdbx_strand_id
1 'polypeptide(L)'
;VGGMDTIFWQDLIRPLLQPGAPAYFLLDETVPWQGQVLTNLRTAWGAVAEEPFDYENKVRYHLASALRYLTTNGQIRTDKVSQQERIAAERMKQMLHYVEEHYAEELTVERIAGCVALSESACLRAFRQMLGITPIQYVRQYRVERAAELLRSTRLKTGEVGAECGFTDGSYFIKTFRELK
;
A
#
# COMPACT_ATOMS: atom_id res chain seq x y z
N VAL A 1 18.46 6.03 -6.74
CA VAL A 1 17.86 5.13 -6.83
C VAL A 1 18.22 4.01 -7.81
N GLY A 2 18.27 2.77 -7.38
CA GLY A 2 18.87 1.67 -8.10
C GLY A 2 18.08 1.24 -9.33
N GLY A 3 18.74 1.23 -10.48
CA GLY A 3 18.22 0.60 -11.69
C GLY A 3 18.01 -0.92 -11.49
N MET A 4 17.28 -1.55 -12.40
CA MET A 4 16.99 -3.00 -12.38
C MET A 4 18.25 -3.89 -12.42
N ASP A 5 19.43 -3.32 -12.64
CA ASP A 5 20.72 -4.00 -12.74
C ASP A 5 21.52 -4.03 -11.42
N THR A 6 20.96 -3.47 -10.32
CA THR A 6 21.64 -3.48 -9.03
C THR A 6 21.51 -4.83 -8.34
N ILE A 7 22.54 -5.23 -7.57
CA ILE A 7 22.52 -6.43 -6.71
C ILE A 7 21.30 -6.39 -5.79
N PHE A 8 20.96 -5.21 -5.23
CA PHE A 8 19.76 -5.03 -4.41
C PHE A 8 18.48 -5.45 -5.14
N TRP A 9 18.32 -5.03 -6.40
CA TRP A 9 17.17 -5.43 -7.21
C TRP A 9 17.16 -6.93 -7.49
N GLN A 10 18.31 -7.48 -7.95
CA GLN A 10 18.40 -8.88 -8.35
C GLN A 10 18.18 -9.84 -7.19
N ASP A 11 18.73 -9.54 -6.02
CA ASP A 11 18.72 -10.46 -4.88
C ASP A 11 17.51 -10.28 -3.96
N LEU A 12 16.97 -9.06 -3.83
CA LEU A 12 15.93 -8.76 -2.85
C LEU A 12 14.56 -8.46 -3.47
N ILE A 13 14.50 -7.77 -4.61
CA ILE A 13 13.23 -7.36 -5.20
C ILE A 13 12.74 -8.36 -6.23
N ARG A 14 13.60 -8.73 -7.17
CA ARG A 14 13.25 -9.65 -8.28
C ARG A 14 12.63 -10.97 -7.83
N PRO A 15 13.15 -11.67 -6.79
CA PRO A 15 12.54 -12.92 -6.32
C PRO A 15 11.08 -12.77 -5.86
N LEU A 16 10.73 -11.60 -5.30
CA LEU A 16 9.38 -11.30 -4.82
C LEU A 16 8.39 -10.93 -5.95
N LEU A 17 8.92 -10.60 -7.13
CA LEU A 17 8.12 -10.18 -8.30
C LEU A 17 8.03 -11.26 -9.39
N GLN A 18 8.70 -12.41 -9.21
CA GLN A 18 8.69 -13.48 -10.22
C GLN A 18 7.31 -14.13 -10.33
N PRO A 19 6.97 -14.70 -11.52
CA PRO A 19 5.80 -15.54 -11.66
C PRO A 19 5.84 -16.69 -10.65
N GLY A 20 4.79 -16.81 -9.83
CA GLY A 20 4.73 -17.79 -8.73
C GLY A 20 5.13 -17.24 -7.35
N ALA A 21 5.68 -16.02 -7.26
CA ALA A 21 5.80 -15.35 -5.97
C ALA A 21 4.40 -15.06 -5.40
N PRO A 22 4.21 -15.14 -4.07
CA PRO A 22 2.90 -14.85 -3.47
C PRO A 22 2.53 -13.40 -3.68
N ALA A 23 1.24 -13.20 -3.91
CA ALA A 23 0.68 -11.86 -4.03
C ALA A 23 0.71 -11.07 -2.70
N TYR A 24 0.79 -11.77 -1.56
CA TYR A 24 0.89 -11.18 -0.22
C TYR A 24 1.53 -12.16 0.77
N PHE A 25 2.00 -11.62 1.90
CA PHE A 25 2.50 -12.39 3.02
C PHE A 25 1.63 -12.12 4.24
N LEU A 26 1.15 -13.19 4.90
CA LEU A 26 0.63 -13.10 6.25
C LEU A 26 1.78 -13.37 7.21
N LEU A 27 2.07 -12.39 8.07
CA LEU A 27 3.17 -12.48 9.01
C LEU A 27 2.63 -12.71 10.43
N ASP A 28 3.20 -13.68 11.13
CA ASP A 28 2.89 -14.03 12.52
C ASP A 28 4.11 -13.67 13.39
N GLU A 29 3.92 -12.83 14.41
CA GLU A 29 4.98 -12.40 15.32
C GLU A 29 5.60 -13.57 16.12
N THR A 30 4.87 -14.67 16.30
CA THR A 30 5.36 -15.85 17.02
C THR A 30 6.42 -16.63 16.23
N VAL A 31 6.50 -16.42 14.92
CA VAL A 31 7.52 -17.01 14.05
C VAL A 31 8.74 -16.07 14.02
N PRO A 32 9.93 -16.50 14.50
CA PRO A 32 11.06 -15.61 14.73
C PRO A 32 11.45 -14.72 13.55
N TRP A 33 11.57 -15.27 12.33
CA TRP A 33 11.95 -14.48 11.15
C TRP A 33 10.83 -13.51 10.69
N GLN A 34 9.55 -13.88 10.90
CA GLN A 34 8.41 -13.02 10.57
C GLN A 34 8.30 -11.86 11.58
N GLY A 35 8.56 -12.13 12.86
CA GLY A 35 8.71 -11.10 13.88
C GLY A 35 9.81 -10.10 13.53
N GLN A 36 10.94 -10.55 12.94
CA GLN A 36 12.00 -9.66 12.46
C GLN A 36 11.54 -8.78 11.29
N VAL A 37 10.74 -9.30 10.35
CA VAL A 37 10.14 -8.48 9.29
C VAL A 37 9.28 -7.38 9.89
N LEU A 38 8.35 -7.74 10.78
CA LEU A 38 7.43 -6.78 11.42
C LEU A 38 8.18 -5.73 12.24
N THR A 39 9.20 -6.14 13.00
CA THR A 39 10.06 -5.22 13.77
C THR A 39 10.77 -4.22 12.85
N ASN A 40 11.36 -4.69 11.75
CA ASN A 40 12.01 -3.81 10.79
C ASN A 40 11.02 -2.83 10.15
N LEU A 41 9.83 -3.28 9.76
CA LEU A 41 8.79 -2.40 9.20
C LEU A 41 8.34 -1.34 10.21
N ARG A 42 8.12 -1.70 11.48
CA ARG A 42 7.75 -0.74 12.55
C ARG A 42 8.86 0.28 12.79
N THR A 43 10.13 -0.15 12.79
CA THR A 43 11.26 0.76 12.99
C THR A 43 11.43 1.72 11.81
N ALA A 44 11.26 1.25 10.58
CA ALA A 44 11.26 2.10 9.40
C ALA A 44 10.13 3.13 9.46
N TRP A 45 8.93 2.69 9.83
CA TRP A 45 7.76 3.58 9.96
C TRP A 45 7.95 4.65 11.05
N GLY A 46 8.46 4.27 12.23
CA GLY A 46 8.80 5.21 13.29
C GLY A 46 9.85 6.24 12.86
N ALA A 47 10.86 5.82 12.11
CA ALA A 47 11.88 6.73 11.58
C ALA A 47 11.30 7.75 10.59
N VAL A 48 10.31 7.36 9.78
CA VAL A 48 9.59 8.30 8.88
C VAL A 48 8.75 9.29 9.68
N ALA A 49 8.10 8.83 10.77
CA ALA A 49 7.22 9.67 11.57
C ALA A 49 7.98 10.73 12.40
N GLU A 50 9.18 10.38 12.89
CA GLU A 50 9.98 11.23 13.77
C GLU A 50 11.02 12.07 13.03
N GLU A 51 11.36 11.72 11.79
CA GLU A 51 12.37 12.35 10.93
C GLU A 51 13.68 12.69 11.65
N PRO A 52 14.29 11.77 12.47
CA PRO A 52 15.55 12.03 13.13
C PRO A 52 16.68 12.22 12.11
N PHE A 53 17.81 12.78 12.57
CA PHE A 53 19.00 12.86 11.70
C PHE A 53 19.27 11.52 11.02
N ASP A 54 19.51 11.54 9.70
CA ASP A 54 19.82 10.37 8.87
C ASP A 54 18.66 9.33 8.77
N TYR A 55 17.41 9.75 8.98
CA TYR A 55 16.26 8.84 8.97
C TYR A 55 16.09 8.10 7.65
N GLU A 56 16.43 8.71 6.51
CA GLU A 56 16.31 8.06 5.20
C GLU A 56 17.20 6.81 5.09
N ASN A 57 18.44 6.85 5.60
CA ASN A 57 19.32 5.70 5.61
C ASN A 57 18.84 4.63 6.60
N LYS A 58 18.30 5.06 7.75
CA LYS A 58 17.65 4.15 8.70
C LYS A 58 16.47 3.43 8.08
N VAL A 59 15.61 4.15 7.35
CA VAL A 59 14.48 3.57 6.61
C VAL A 59 14.97 2.57 5.56
N ARG A 60 15.95 2.96 4.73
CA ARG A 60 16.53 2.06 3.71
C ARG A 60 17.09 0.78 4.33
N TYR A 61 17.83 0.89 5.42
CA TYR A 61 18.41 -0.25 6.12
C TYR A 61 17.34 -1.22 6.62
N HIS A 62 16.30 -0.71 7.27
CA HIS A 62 15.24 -1.56 7.81
C HIS A 62 14.35 -2.17 6.73
N LEU A 63 14.04 -1.43 5.66
CA LEU A 63 13.31 -1.99 4.52
C LEU A 63 14.14 -3.07 3.79
N ALA A 64 15.42 -2.84 3.55
CA ALA A 64 16.32 -3.84 2.97
C ALA A 64 16.40 -5.10 3.85
N SER A 65 16.47 -4.93 5.18
CA SER A 65 16.49 -6.05 6.13
C SER A 65 15.19 -6.83 6.12
N ALA A 66 14.04 -6.18 6.08
CA ALA A 66 12.73 -6.82 5.95
C ALA A 66 12.63 -7.63 4.65
N LEU A 67 13.02 -7.04 3.52
CA LEU A 67 13.05 -7.72 2.22
C LEU A 67 13.98 -8.94 2.25
N ARG A 68 15.15 -8.83 2.86
CA ARG A 68 16.09 -9.94 3.00
C ARG A 68 15.48 -11.10 3.80
N TYR A 69 14.79 -10.82 4.91
CA TYR A 69 14.09 -11.87 5.67
C TYR A 69 13.00 -12.54 4.83
N LEU A 70 12.23 -11.77 4.07
CA LEU A 70 11.21 -12.29 3.16
C LEU A 70 11.80 -13.17 2.07
N THR A 71 12.88 -12.75 1.42
CA THR A 71 13.51 -13.53 0.33
C THR A 71 14.24 -14.77 0.82
N THR A 72 14.91 -14.69 1.98
CA THR A 72 15.72 -15.79 2.51
C THR A 72 14.87 -16.88 3.17
N ASN A 73 13.82 -16.49 3.91
CA ASN A 73 12.99 -17.40 4.68
C ASN A 73 11.62 -17.60 4.04
N GLY A 74 11.23 -16.69 3.18
CA GLY A 74 10.01 -16.76 2.40
C GLY A 74 10.12 -17.75 1.23
N GLN A 75 10.80 -18.88 1.41
CA GLN A 75 10.45 -20.08 0.66
C GLN A 75 8.98 -20.35 0.98
N ILE A 76 8.23 -19.59 0.30
CA ILE A 76 6.82 -19.43 0.40
C ILE A 76 6.28 -20.80 0.17
N ARG A 77 5.71 -21.37 1.21
CA ARG A 77 4.89 -22.55 1.11
C ARG A 77 3.77 -22.25 0.12
N THR A 78 4.14 -22.21 -1.17
CA THR A 78 3.21 -22.16 -2.31
C THR A 78 2.20 -23.29 -2.22
N ASP A 79 2.54 -24.32 -1.44
CA ASP A 79 1.75 -25.53 -1.28
C ASP A 79 0.49 -25.37 -0.42
N LYS A 80 0.26 -24.21 0.23
CA LYS A 80 -0.90 -23.98 1.10
C LYS A 80 -1.75 -22.76 0.78
N VAL A 81 -1.35 -21.90 -0.14
CA VAL A 81 -2.22 -20.80 -0.58
C VAL A 81 -3.23 -21.39 -1.57
N SER A 82 -4.48 -21.43 -1.18
CA SER A 82 -5.56 -21.94 -2.05
C SER A 82 -5.66 -21.12 -3.33
N GLN A 83 -6.12 -21.73 -4.40
CA GLN A 83 -6.39 -21.02 -5.66
C GLN A 83 -7.35 -19.84 -5.44
N GLN A 84 -8.27 -19.97 -4.50
CA GLN A 84 -9.22 -18.91 -4.14
C GLN A 84 -8.54 -17.71 -3.48
N GLU A 85 -7.57 -17.95 -2.60
CA GLU A 85 -6.79 -16.86 -1.95
C GLU A 85 -5.91 -16.13 -2.96
N ARG A 86 -5.31 -16.84 -3.93
CA ARG A 86 -4.56 -16.21 -5.03
C ARG A 86 -5.44 -15.31 -5.88
N ILE A 87 -6.63 -15.79 -6.26
CA ILE A 87 -7.60 -15.00 -7.02
C ILE A 87 -8.06 -13.78 -6.21
N ALA A 88 -8.32 -13.95 -4.91
CA ALA A 88 -8.74 -12.85 -4.04
C ALA A 88 -7.65 -11.77 -3.93
N ALA A 89 -6.39 -12.17 -3.78
CA ALA A 89 -5.25 -11.26 -3.71
C ALA A 89 -5.04 -10.49 -5.04
N GLU A 90 -5.13 -11.18 -6.17
CA GLU A 90 -4.99 -10.55 -7.49
C GLU A 90 -6.12 -9.56 -7.75
N ARG A 91 -7.37 -9.90 -7.40
CA ARG A 91 -8.51 -8.98 -7.48
C ARG A 91 -8.30 -7.76 -6.59
N MET A 92 -7.81 -7.93 -5.36
CA MET A 92 -7.49 -6.81 -4.48
C MET A 92 -6.46 -5.88 -5.11
N LYS A 93 -5.35 -6.43 -5.63
CA LYS A 93 -4.33 -5.65 -6.34
C LYS A 93 -4.92 -4.83 -7.49
N GLN A 94 -5.78 -5.43 -8.29
CA GLN A 94 -6.45 -4.75 -9.40
C GLN A 94 -7.39 -3.63 -8.91
N MET A 95 -8.15 -3.86 -7.83
CA MET A 95 -8.99 -2.83 -7.23
C MET A 95 -8.19 -1.65 -6.66
N LEU A 96 -7.06 -1.92 -6.01
CA LEU A 96 -6.17 -0.87 -5.49
C LEU A 96 -5.57 -0.05 -6.63
N HIS A 97 -5.06 -0.73 -7.67
CA HIS A 97 -4.52 -0.07 -8.85
C HIS A 97 -5.57 0.78 -9.58
N TYR A 98 -6.80 0.27 -9.70
CA TYR A 98 -7.91 1.03 -10.26
C TYR A 98 -8.18 2.33 -9.46
N VAL A 99 -8.13 2.26 -8.13
CA VAL A 99 -8.24 3.47 -7.28
C VAL A 99 -7.08 4.42 -7.52
N GLU A 100 -5.85 3.92 -7.65
CA GLU A 100 -4.64 4.73 -7.92
C GLU A 100 -4.72 5.47 -9.26
N GLU A 101 -5.31 4.87 -10.27
CA GLU A 101 -5.46 5.49 -11.60
C GLU A 101 -6.64 6.47 -11.67
N HIS A 102 -7.69 6.25 -10.85
CA HIS A 102 -8.94 7.00 -10.94
C HIS A 102 -9.30 7.82 -9.69
N TYR A 103 -8.37 7.97 -8.72
CA TYR A 103 -8.67 8.61 -7.43
C TYR A 103 -9.25 10.03 -7.54
N ALA A 104 -8.89 10.78 -8.57
CA ALA A 104 -9.38 12.13 -8.80
C ALA A 104 -10.81 12.20 -9.36
N GLU A 105 -11.32 11.06 -9.87
CA GLU A 105 -12.67 10.96 -10.41
C GLU A 105 -13.69 10.62 -9.32
N GLU A 106 -14.98 10.67 -9.67
CA GLU A 106 -16.03 10.13 -8.81
C GLU A 106 -15.94 8.61 -8.74
N LEU A 107 -15.46 8.09 -7.62
CA LEU A 107 -15.33 6.67 -7.34
C LEU A 107 -16.44 6.18 -6.41
N THR A 108 -17.20 5.17 -6.87
CA THR A 108 -18.19 4.44 -6.08
C THR A 108 -17.70 3.02 -5.79
N VAL A 109 -18.30 2.36 -4.79
CA VAL A 109 -18.03 0.94 -4.51
C VAL A 109 -18.35 0.08 -5.74
N GLU A 110 -19.42 0.41 -6.46
CA GLU A 110 -19.83 -0.27 -7.69
C GLU A 110 -18.74 -0.21 -8.76
N ARG A 111 -18.16 0.97 -9.03
CA ARG A 111 -17.06 1.13 -10.02
C ARG A 111 -15.82 0.31 -9.63
N ILE A 112 -15.42 0.36 -8.35
CA ILE A 112 -14.29 -0.39 -7.84
C ILE A 112 -14.54 -1.90 -7.92
N ALA A 113 -15.74 -2.36 -7.56
CA ALA A 113 -16.12 -3.77 -7.66
C ALA A 113 -16.19 -4.25 -9.11
N GLY A 114 -16.70 -3.39 -10.00
CA GLY A 114 -16.87 -3.66 -11.42
C GLY A 114 -15.56 -3.96 -12.16
N CYS A 115 -14.44 -3.32 -11.77
CA CYS A 115 -13.14 -3.54 -12.43
C CYS A 115 -12.63 -4.99 -12.31
N VAL A 116 -13.12 -5.77 -11.33
CA VAL A 116 -12.78 -7.20 -11.11
C VAL A 116 -14.00 -8.13 -11.17
N ALA A 117 -15.11 -7.67 -11.74
CA ALA A 117 -16.37 -8.40 -11.83
C ALA A 117 -16.88 -8.96 -10.49
N LEU A 118 -16.78 -8.16 -9.42
CA LEU A 118 -17.35 -8.46 -8.10
C LEU A 118 -18.66 -7.68 -7.87
N SER A 119 -19.52 -8.21 -6.99
CA SER A 119 -20.58 -7.42 -6.39
C SER A 119 -20.04 -6.43 -5.37
N GLU A 120 -20.76 -5.33 -5.10
CA GLU A 120 -20.39 -4.36 -4.08
C GLU A 120 -20.18 -5.01 -2.71
N SER A 121 -21.06 -5.93 -2.31
CA SER A 121 -20.95 -6.65 -1.03
C SER A 121 -19.66 -7.51 -0.96
N ALA A 122 -19.26 -8.12 -2.07
CA ALA A 122 -18.01 -8.90 -2.13
C ALA A 122 -16.78 -7.97 -2.06
N CYS A 123 -16.83 -6.82 -2.74
CA CYS A 123 -15.78 -5.80 -2.66
C CYS A 123 -15.63 -5.26 -1.22
N LEU A 124 -16.74 -4.89 -0.56
CA LEU A 124 -16.73 -4.43 0.83
C LEU A 124 -16.12 -5.48 1.78
N ARG A 125 -16.49 -6.76 1.62
CA ARG A 125 -15.91 -7.84 2.43
C ARG A 125 -14.42 -8.00 2.18
N ALA A 126 -13.98 -8.00 0.92
CA ALA A 126 -12.58 -8.13 0.55
C ALA A 126 -11.73 -7.02 1.17
N PHE A 127 -12.14 -5.76 1.05
CA PHE A 127 -11.44 -4.63 1.68
C PHE A 127 -11.38 -4.74 3.20
N ARG A 128 -12.49 -5.09 3.86
CA ARG A 128 -12.50 -5.27 5.32
C ARG A 128 -11.61 -6.41 5.79
N GLN A 129 -11.60 -7.53 5.08
CA GLN A 129 -10.80 -8.70 5.44
C GLN A 129 -9.30 -8.48 5.21
N MET A 130 -8.92 -7.80 4.11
CA MET A 130 -7.52 -7.67 3.73
C MET A 130 -6.88 -6.37 4.26
N LEU A 131 -7.65 -5.28 4.36
CA LEU A 131 -7.13 -3.95 4.73
C LEU A 131 -7.75 -3.38 6.02
N GLY A 132 -8.79 -4.01 6.57
CA GLY A 132 -9.47 -3.53 7.77
C GLY A 132 -10.37 -2.30 7.55
N ILE A 133 -10.44 -1.77 6.33
CA ILE A 133 -11.17 -0.55 5.98
C ILE A 133 -12.14 -0.79 4.81
N THR A 134 -13.02 0.18 4.53
CA THR A 134 -13.90 0.12 3.34
C THR A 134 -13.21 0.67 2.10
N PRO A 135 -13.67 0.34 0.87
CA PRO A 135 -13.13 0.91 -0.37
C PRO A 135 -13.13 2.44 -0.38
N ILE A 136 -14.22 3.07 0.07
CA ILE A 136 -14.32 4.54 0.11
C ILE A 136 -13.40 5.16 1.17
N GLN A 137 -13.17 4.47 2.30
CA GLN A 137 -12.16 4.92 3.27
C GLN A 137 -10.76 4.84 2.66
N TYR A 138 -10.45 3.79 1.89
CA TYR A 138 -9.18 3.69 1.17
C TYR A 138 -9.02 4.81 0.14
N VAL A 139 -10.02 5.07 -0.71
CA VAL A 139 -10.01 6.21 -1.65
C VAL A 139 -9.73 7.52 -0.92
N ARG A 140 -10.41 7.76 0.21
CA ARG A 140 -10.23 8.98 1.01
C ARG A 140 -8.80 9.12 1.55
N GLN A 141 -8.23 8.03 2.08
CA GLN A 141 -6.84 8.01 2.56
C GLN A 141 -5.86 8.29 1.42
N TYR A 142 -6.01 7.60 0.29
CA TYR A 142 -5.17 7.78 -0.89
C TYR A 142 -5.19 9.22 -1.40
N ARG A 143 -6.39 9.82 -1.52
CA ARG A 143 -6.54 11.24 -1.90
C ARG A 143 -5.78 12.19 -0.97
N VAL A 144 -5.85 11.95 0.35
CA VAL A 144 -5.13 12.78 1.34
C VAL A 144 -3.62 12.60 1.22
N GLU A 145 -3.13 11.41 0.94
CA GLU A 145 -1.71 11.16 0.71
C GLU A 145 -1.22 11.89 -0.54
N ARG A 146 -1.95 11.79 -1.66
CA ARG A 146 -1.64 12.53 -2.89
C ARG A 146 -1.70 14.05 -2.67
N ALA A 147 -2.69 14.54 -1.91
CA ALA A 147 -2.78 15.96 -1.56
C ALA A 147 -1.58 16.43 -0.73
N ALA A 148 -1.11 15.63 0.23
CA ALA A 148 0.08 15.94 1.01
C ALA A 148 1.35 16.02 0.14
N GLU A 149 1.48 15.17 -0.87
CA GLU A 149 2.57 15.24 -1.84
C GLU A 149 2.49 16.51 -2.70
N LEU A 150 1.31 16.85 -3.24
CA LEU A 150 1.11 18.04 -4.05
C LEU A 150 1.36 19.33 -3.26
N LEU A 151 0.93 19.40 -1.99
CA LEU A 151 1.19 20.55 -1.12
C LEU A 151 2.68 20.76 -0.86
N ARG A 152 3.49 19.70 -0.83
CA ARG A 152 4.95 19.78 -0.64
C ARG A 152 5.71 20.07 -1.93
N SER A 153 5.23 19.57 -3.06
CA SER A 153 5.96 19.62 -4.34
C SER A 153 5.51 20.72 -5.27
N THR A 154 4.40 21.41 -5.01
CA THR A 154 3.82 22.43 -5.89
C THR A 154 3.54 23.75 -5.16
N ARG A 155 3.19 24.80 -5.92
CA ARG A 155 2.72 26.08 -5.40
C ARG A 155 1.21 26.26 -5.48
N LEU A 156 0.48 25.18 -5.69
CA LEU A 156 -0.98 25.22 -5.77
C LEU A 156 -1.58 25.64 -4.42
N LYS A 157 -2.69 26.37 -4.48
CA LYS A 157 -3.45 26.71 -3.26
C LYS A 157 -4.15 25.46 -2.71
N THR A 158 -4.39 25.43 -1.41
CA THR A 158 -5.03 24.30 -0.73
C THR A 158 -6.34 23.87 -1.40
N GLY A 159 -7.18 24.81 -1.85
CA GLY A 159 -8.42 24.47 -2.57
C GLY A 159 -8.19 23.82 -3.94
N GLU A 160 -7.17 24.28 -4.68
CA GLU A 160 -6.77 23.69 -5.96
C GLU A 160 -6.26 22.26 -5.77
N VAL A 161 -5.42 22.04 -4.75
CA VAL A 161 -4.92 20.70 -4.40
C VAL A 161 -6.08 19.76 -4.03
N GLY A 162 -7.06 20.24 -3.24
CA GLY A 162 -8.24 19.44 -2.93
C GLY A 162 -9.01 19.03 -4.18
N ALA A 163 -9.22 19.94 -5.11
CA ALA A 163 -9.92 19.68 -6.37
C ALA A 163 -9.14 18.67 -7.26
N GLU A 164 -7.82 18.85 -7.43
CA GLU A 164 -6.95 17.94 -8.16
C GLU A 164 -6.95 16.52 -7.57
N CYS A 165 -7.17 16.40 -6.26
CA CYS A 165 -7.28 15.11 -5.59
C CYS A 165 -8.71 14.54 -5.55
N GLY A 166 -9.67 15.13 -6.29
CA GLY A 166 -11.02 14.61 -6.41
C GLY A 166 -11.95 14.97 -5.24
N PHE A 167 -11.61 15.99 -4.43
CA PHE A 167 -12.53 16.53 -3.44
C PHE A 167 -13.39 17.60 -4.08
N THR A 168 -14.70 17.41 -4.10
CA THR A 168 -15.68 18.37 -4.65
C THR A 168 -16.00 19.52 -3.68
N ASP A 169 -15.73 19.34 -2.38
CA ASP A 169 -15.97 20.33 -1.33
C ASP A 169 -14.66 20.62 -0.57
N GLY A 170 -14.21 21.87 -0.60
CA GLY A 170 -12.97 22.29 0.03
C GLY A 170 -13.01 22.24 1.57
N SER A 171 -14.17 22.45 2.19
CA SER A 171 -14.33 22.36 3.65
C SER A 171 -14.22 20.89 4.09
N TYR A 172 -14.83 19.98 3.33
CA TYR A 172 -14.71 18.55 3.54
C TYR A 172 -13.27 18.08 3.34
N PHE A 173 -12.57 18.58 2.33
CA PHE A 173 -11.15 18.31 2.13
C PHE A 173 -10.32 18.70 3.34
N ILE A 174 -10.43 19.96 3.81
CA ILE A 174 -9.65 20.47 4.94
C ILE A 174 -9.92 19.62 6.21
N LYS A 175 -11.19 19.31 6.48
CA LYS A 175 -11.57 18.48 7.61
C LYS A 175 -10.93 17.10 7.51
N THR A 176 -11.09 16.44 6.36
CA THR A 176 -10.56 15.08 6.12
C THR A 176 -9.03 15.06 6.19
N PHE A 177 -8.36 16.07 5.65
CA PHE A 177 -6.91 16.18 5.69
C PHE A 177 -6.40 16.28 7.14
N ARG A 178 -7.05 17.09 8.00
CA ARG A 178 -6.69 17.23 9.42
C ARG A 178 -6.97 15.97 10.26
N GLU A 179 -7.97 15.16 9.86
CA GLU A 179 -8.28 13.89 10.53
C GLU A 179 -7.26 12.80 10.24
N LEU A 180 -6.59 12.85 9.07
CA LEU A 180 -5.72 11.79 8.58
C LEU A 180 -4.22 12.15 8.61
N LYS A 181 -3.86 13.42 8.83
CA LYS A 181 -2.49 13.96 8.95
C LYS A 181 -2.32 14.79 10.21
#